data_c39b609cb2de720a360614818ebe9290
#
_entry.id   c39b609cb2de720a360614818ebe9290
#
_cell.length_a   1.000
_cell.length_b   1.000
_cell.length_c   1.000
_cell.angle_alpha   90.00
_cell.angle_beta   90.00
_cell.angle_gamma   90.00
#
_symmetry.space_group_name_H-M   'P 1'
#
loop_
_entity.id
_entity.type
_entity.pdbx_description
1 polymer ?
#
loop_
_entity_poly.entity_id
_entity_poly.type
_entity_poly.pdbx_seq_one_letter_code
_entity_poly.pdbx_strand_id
1 'polypeptide(L)'
;HERVCRGLLPRVAELHEHHTQQFDIVRDYLREVGAATAFETKNRQFPKVRSAVEDMMALGETIAHLSWLRYAGEVRRVLDDDGLYRFSLAN
;
A
#
# COMPACT_ATOMS: atom_id res chain seq x y z
N HIS A 1 1.40 -31.39 7.85
CA HIS A 1 1.69 -29.97 8.00
C HIS A 1 2.85 -29.50 7.14
N GLU A 2 3.94 -30.24 7.19
CA GLU A 2 5.12 -29.89 6.42
C GLU A 2 4.87 -29.92 4.93
N ARG A 3 4.07 -30.88 4.48
CA ARG A 3 3.74 -30.95 3.06
C ARG A 3 2.96 -29.73 2.60
N VAL A 4 2.02 -29.31 3.42
CA VAL A 4 1.22 -28.12 3.11
C VAL A 4 2.14 -26.91 3.06
N CYS A 5 3.03 -26.79 4.03
CA CYS A 5 3.99 -25.68 4.03
C CYS A 5 4.88 -25.70 2.80
N ARG A 6 5.38 -26.86 2.40
CA ARG A 6 6.21 -26.98 1.21
C ARG A 6 5.48 -26.59 -0.04
N GLY A 7 4.23 -27.04 -0.16
CA GLY A 7 3.41 -26.72 -1.33
C GLY A 7 3.10 -25.24 -1.43
N LEU A 8 3.07 -24.54 -0.30
CA LEU A 8 2.75 -23.13 -0.26
C LEU A 8 3.98 -22.22 -0.40
N LEU A 9 5.18 -22.74 -0.16
CA LEU A 9 6.38 -21.91 -0.17
C LEU A 9 6.59 -21.10 -1.47
N PRO A 10 6.47 -21.69 -2.66
CA PRO A 10 6.62 -20.89 -3.87
C PRO A 10 5.57 -19.80 -3.99
N ARG A 11 4.34 -20.12 -3.60
CA ARG A 11 3.25 -19.15 -3.64
C ARG A 11 3.48 -18.01 -2.66
N VAL A 12 3.95 -18.33 -1.46
CA VAL A 12 4.27 -17.33 -0.46
C VAL A 12 5.37 -16.39 -0.97
N ALA A 13 6.39 -16.96 -1.62
CA ALA A 13 7.47 -16.15 -2.19
C ALA A 13 6.96 -15.21 -3.28
N GLU A 14 6.05 -15.67 -4.15
CA GLU A 14 5.46 -14.84 -5.19
C GLU A 14 4.64 -13.69 -4.60
N LEU A 15 3.84 -13.99 -3.58
CA LEU A 15 3.04 -12.96 -2.92
C LEU A 15 3.92 -11.94 -2.21
N HIS A 16 4.98 -12.40 -1.58
CA HIS A 16 5.92 -11.51 -0.90
C HIS A 16 6.58 -10.56 -1.90
N GLU A 17 7.01 -11.08 -3.04
CA GLU A 17 7.62 -10.27 -4.09
C GLU A 17 6.64 -9.24 -4.64
N HIS A 18 5.40 -9.64 -4.87
CA HIS A 18 4.35 -8.73 -5.32
C HIS A 18 4.15 -7.58 -4.32
N HIS A 19 4.06 -7.90 -3.03
CA HIS A 19 3.88 -6.89 -2.00
C HIS A 19 5.08 -5.95 -1.92
N THR A 20 6.28 -6.48 -2.11
CA THR A 20 7.49 -5.65 -2.12
C THR A 20 7.44 -4.62 -3.23
N GLN A 21 6.99 -5.02 -4.42
CA GLN A 21 6.82 -4.10 -5.54
C GLN A 21 5.78 -3.02 -5.24
N GLN A 22 4.67 -3.41 -4.62
CA GLN A 22 3.64 -2.45 -4.26
C GLN A 22 4.11 -1.46 -3.21
N PHE A 23 4.88 -1.91 -2.23
CA PHE A 23 5.48 -1.02 -1.24
C PHE A 23 6.44 -0.03 -1.89
N ASP A 24 7.21 -0.47 -2.88
CA ASP A 24 8.12 0.42 -3.59
C ASP A 24 7.37 1.50 -4.37
N ILE A 25 6.24 1.14 -4.97
CA ILE A 25 5.38 2.12 -5.66
C ILE A 25 4.92 3.20 -4.67
N VAL A 26 4.48 2.79 -3.49
CA VAL A 26 4.03 3.73 -2.46
C VAL A 26 5.18 4.63 -2.02
N ARG A 27 6.34 4.04 -1.73
CA ARG A 27 7.51 4.81 -1.29
C ARG A 27 7.92 5.85 -2.34
N ASP A 28 7.99 5.43 -3.58
CA ASP A 28 8.39 6.31 -4.68
C ASP A 28 7.39 7.44 -4.88
N TYR A 29 6.10 7.10 -4.81
CA TYR A 29 5.06 8.10 -4.96
C TYR A 29 5.12 9.14 -3.84
N LEU A 30 5.25 8.71 -2.59
CA LEU A 30 5.32 9.63 -1.46
C LEU A 30 6.59 10.47 -1.50
N ARG A 31 7.68 9.92 -2.02
CA ARG A 31 8.92 10.69 -2.21
C ARG A 31 8.71 11.77 -3.27
N GLU A 32 7.97 11.44 -4.32
CA GLU A 32 7.70 12.38 -5.43
C GLU A 32 6.80 13.53 -5.00
N VAL A 33 5.71 13.24 -4.29
CA VAL A 33 4.67 14.25 -3.98
C VAL A 33 4.81 14.85 -2.58
N GLY A 34 5.58 14.25 -1.71
CA GLY A 34 5.78 14.71 -0.35
C GLY A 34 4.74 14.17 0.62
N ALA A 35 3.48 14.35 0.35
CA ALA A 35 2.37 13.84 1.16
C ALA A 35 1.17 13.56 0.28
N ALA A 36 0.40 12.54 0.62
CA ALA A 36 -0.75 12.14 -0.18
C ALA A 36 -1.79 11.44 0.69
N THR A 37 -3.05 11.55 0.29
CA THR A 37 -4.12 10.78 0.93
C THR A 37 -4.06 9.33 0.45
N ALA A 38 -4.76 8.45 1.16
CA ALA A 38 -4.85 7.05 0.75
C ALA A 38 -5.48 6.94 -0.65
N PHE A 39 -6.49 7.76 -0.93
CA PHE A 39 -7.15 7.74 -2.22
C PHE A 39 -6.19 8.12 -3.36
N GLU A 40 -5.41 9.17 -3.16
CA GLU A 40 -4.40 9.59 -4.15
C GLU A 40 -3.36 8.50 -4.36
N THR A 41 -2.91 7.87 -3.28
CA THR A 41 -1.94 6.79 -3.34
C THR A 41 -2.53 5.58 -4.08
N LYS A 42 -3.80 5.27 -3.81
CA LYS A 42 -4.49 4.19 -4.50
C LYS A 42 -4.49 4.43 -6.02
N ASN A 43 -4.74 5.65 -6.45
CA ASN A 43 -4.77 5.96 -7.86
C ASN A 43 -3.43 5.74 -8.54
N ARG A 44 -2.33 5.93 -7.81
CA ARG A 44 -1.00 5.63 -8.35
C ARG A 44 -0.74 4.13 -8.39
N GLN A 45 -1.15 3.40 -7.34
CA GLN A 45 -0.92 1.96 -7.29
C GLN A 45 -1.80 1.18 -8.27
N PHE A 46 -3.04 1.63 -8.45
CA PHE A 46 -4.04 0.90 -9.24
C PHE A 46 -4.71 1.86 -10.23
N PRO A 47 -3.98 2.30 -11.26
CA PRO A 47 -4.51 3.30 -12.20
C PRO A 47 -5.60 2.79 -13.12
N LYS A 48 -5.79 1.47 -13.22
CA LYS A 48 -6.74 0.88 -14.15
C LYS A 48 -7.93 0.24 -13.46
N VAL A 49 -8.49 0.94 -12.50
CA VAL A 49 -9.71 0.49 -11.82
C VAL A 49 -10.90 0.69 -12.77
N ARG A 50 -11.72 -0.36 -12.90
CA ARG A 50 -12.82 -0.40 -13.86
C ARG A 50 -14.21 -0.27 -13.26
N SER A 51 -14.36 -0.46 -11.95
CA SER A 51 -15.66 -0.44 -11.30
C SER A 51 -15.54 0.11 -9.89
N ALA A 52 -16.70 0.49 -9.32
CA ALA A 52 -16.75 0.97 -7.95
C ALA A 52 -16.29 -0.08 -6.95
N VAL A 53 -16.61 -1.36 -7.20
CA VAL A 53 -16.18 -2.44 -6.34
C VAL A 53 -14.67 -2.61 -6.38
N GLU A 54 -14.09 -2.59 -7.57
CA GLU A 54 -12.64 -2.67 -7.73
C GLU A 54 -11.93 -1.49 -7.07
N ASP A 55 -12.52 -0.31 -7.19
CA ASP A 55 -11.96 0.89 -6.58
C ASP A 55 -11.94 0.77 -5.06
N MET A 56 -13.02 0.25 -4.48
CA MET A 56 -13.12 0.04 -3.05
C MET A 56 -12.11 -0.97 -2.56
N MET A 57 -11.95 -2.08 -3.30
CA MET A 57 -10.96 -3.11 -2.96
C MET A 57 -9.54 -2.60 -3.08
N ALA A 58 -9.26 -1.82 -4.13
CA ALA A 58 -7.95 -1.20 -4.32
C ALA A 58 -7.62 -0.25 -3.18
N LEU A 59 -8.59 0.55 -2.76
CA LEU A 59 -8.40 1.47 -1.63
C LEU A 59 -8.09 0.69 -0.35
N GLY A 60 -8.79 -0.41 -0.11
CA GLY A 60 -8.51 -1.26 1.04
C GLY A 60 -7.09 -1.80 1.04
N GLU A 61 -6.62 -2.25 -0.12
CA GLU A 61 -5.23 -2.72 -0.24
C GLU A 61 -4.23 -1.61 -0.01
N THR A 62 -4.49 -0.42 -0.57
CA THR A 62 -3.60 0.72 -0.37
C THR A 62 -3.52 1.10 1.10
N ILE A 63 -4.65 1.12 1.80
CA ILE A 63 -4.67 1.41 3.23
C ILE A 63 -3.86 0.37 4.00
N ALA A 64 -3.97 -0.90 3.61
CA ALA A 64 -3.19 -1.97 4.25
C ALA A 64 -1.69 -1.76 4.03
N HIS A 65 -1.28 -1.40 2.81
CA HIS A 65 0.12 -1.12 2.51
C HIS A 65 0.64 0.09 3.31
N LEU A 66 -0.14 1.16 3.34
CA LEU A 66 0.24 2.35 4.12
C LEU A 66 0.33 2.04 5.61
N SER A 67 -0.60 1.25 6.12
CA SER A 67 -0.58 0.85 7.53
C SER A 67 0.65 0.02 7.86
N TRP A 68 1.00 -0.90 6.97
CA TRP A 68 2.20 -1.72 7.15
C TRP A 68 3.45 -0.85 7.21
N LEU A 69 3.60 0.07 6.26
CA LEU A 69 4.75 0.97 6.22
C LEU A 69 4.79 1.89 7.42
N ARG A 70 3.62 2.29 7.92
CA ARG A 70 3.53 3.11 9.13
C ARG A 70 3.98 2.32 10.36
N TYR A 71 3.56 1.07 10.46
CA TYR A 71 4.00 0.18 11.53
C TYR A 71 5.51 -0.04 11.48
N ALA A 72 6.07 -0.13 10.29
CA ALA A 72 7.50 -0.30 10.11
C ALA A 72 8.30 0.99 10.36
N GLY A 73 7.61 2.10 10.61
CA GLY A 73 8.26 3.37 10.90
C GLY A 73 8.73 4.13 9.67
N GLU A 74 8.33 3.71 8.47
CA GLU A 74 8.76 4.34 7.23
C GLU A 74 7.82 5.45 6.76
N VAL A 75 6.58 5.44 7.23
CA VAL A 75 5.55 6.38 6.80
C VAL A 75 4.87 6.98 8.03
N ARG A 76 4.57 8.26 7.98
CA ARG A 76 3.79 8.98 9.00
C ARG A 76 2.42 9.30 8.46
N ARG A 77 1.48 9.45 9.38
CA ARG A 77 0.11 9.85 9.05
C ARG A 77 -0.24 11.09 9.86
N VAL A 78 -0.72 12.13 9.17
CA VAL A 78 -1.13 13.38 9.80
C VAL A 78 -2.54 13.71 9.35
N LEU A 79 -3.38 14.11 10.29
CA LEU A 79 -4.74 14.55 9.98
C LEU A 79 -4.68 16.03 9.58
N ASP A 80 -5.17 16.31 8.39
CA ASP A 80 -5.20 17.66 7.84
C ASP A 80 -6.43 18.43 8.28
N ASP A 81 -6.41 19.74 8.02
CA ASP A 81 -7.51 20.64 8.37
C ASP A 81 -8.81 20.27 7.66
N ASP A 82 -8.72 19.61 6.51
CA ASP A 82 -9.88 19.17 5.74
C ASP A 82 -10.48 17.86 6.26
N GLY A 83 -9.91 17.31 7.35
CA GLY A 83 -10.40 16.08 7.95
C GLY A 83 -9.86 14.82 7.29
N LEU A 84 -8.91 14.95 6.37
CA LEU A 84 -8.30 13.80 5.68
C LEU A 84 -6.93 13.49 6.23
N TYR A 85 -6.64 12.21 6.33
CA TYR A 85 -5.29 11.76 6.67
C TYR A 85 -4.39 11.83 5.45
N ARG A 86 -3.21 12.42 5.64
CA ARG A 86 -2.17 12.43 4.62
C ARG A 86 -0.97 11.64 5.11
N PHE A 87 -0.39 10.89 4.21
CA PHE A 87 0.74 10.02 4.50
C PHE A 87 2.00 10.58 3.85
N SER A 88 3.09 10.51 4.56
CA SER A 88 4.39 11.00 4.06
C SER A 88 5.48 10.10 4.58
N LEU A 89 6.64 10.14 3.92
CA LEU A 89 7.79 9.39 4.42
C LEU A 89 8.25 9.98 5.74
N ALA A 90 8.68 9.10 6.66
CA ALA A 90 9.03 9.50 8.02
C ALA A 90 10.34 10.26 8.12
N ASN A 91 11.13 10.29 7.06
CA ASN A 91 12.40 11.00 7.06
C ASN A 91 12.29 12.39 6.50
#